data_9c5540cd8fcbe426b28d9c58be0e2d32
#
_entry.id   9c5540cd8fcbe426b28d9c58be0e2d32
#
_cell.length_a   1.000
_cell.length_b   1.000
_cell.length_c   1.000
_cell.angle_alpha   90.00
_cell.angle_beta   90.00
_cell.angle_gamma   90.00
#
_symmetry.space_group_name_H-M   'P 1'
#
loop_
_entity.id
_entity.type
_entity.pdbx_description
1 polymer ?
#
loop_
_entity_poly.entity_id
_entity_poly.type
_entity_poly.pdbx_seq_one_letter_code
_entity_poly.pdbx_strand_id
1 'polypeptide(L)'
;MTKTESAEHWLLRYLPILHWLPQYKLSWLRADIIAGLTVWAVIVPEAMAYAGIAGVPALVGLYTIPIPLIAYAIFGTSRTMVIGPDSATALISAGTVGAVVAHHSGASAVAEYIAITSALALIVGVIFLVLGLARMGWVANFIPAPVMKGFIQGLVWVTIIGQVPKLFGIGGEHGNFFEQLWAMAPEMAKLSPLTTAIGLGSLALLFLIKRFIPKLPAALTVTVLSIALVSLLNLGAQGVDIVGAVKPGLPTLTMPSFTLEQLQLLIPGALAIVLLGYAESLGASKAASSVSGGTVDPNQELVAHGPANIGSAFSGGFIVVGSLSKTSVSMGAGGKTQMASLVNAAFVILTLLFLLPLFTNLPHAALGAIVIHAMIGLLDFGYLKNLWRQSRSELAIAMVAYLGVMVIGVLPGMGLGVALSLLLLIYRATSPASAVLGRVPGESAFRDLSRRPNLETTPGLLVFRFDSSLFFASANHFSEALQARLSAAAASDQEPIRQLLIDAETINLLDTTAAEMLLDVQDSLNKQGITLAFARVRDPVKDKMALTGVMDAIGADRYYDTVIAGVDAFKKTKQETTK
;
A
#
# COMPACT_ATOMS: atom_id res chain seq x y z
N MET A 1 -8.11 28.08 -26.89
CA MET A 1 -8.64 26.71 -26.91
C MET A 1 -10.15 26.77 -26.95
N THR A 2 -10.75 26.24 -27.99
CA THR A 2 -12.20 26.23 -28.16
C THR A 2 -12.84 25.25 -27.15
N LYS A 3 -14.11 25.45 -26.78
CA LYS A 3 -14.83 24.57 -25.84
C LYS A 3 -14.82 23.09 -26.29
N THR A 4 -14.70 22.83 -27.58
CA THR A 4 -14.61 21.49 -28.18
C THR A 4 -13.25 20.82 -27.92
N GLU A 5 -12.13 21.55 -28.03
CA GLU A 5 -10.78 21.00 -27.73
C GLU A 5 -10.61 20.66 -26.24
N SER A 6 -11.26 21.43 -25.34
CA SER A 6 -11.23 21.14 -23.91
C SER A 6 -12.06 19.89 -23.54
N ALA A 7 -13.17 19.63 -24.23
CA ALA A 7 -14.02 18.47 -24.00
C ALA A 7 -13.40 17.18 -24.55
N GLU A 8 -12.74 17.21 -25.72
CA GLU A 8 -12.01 16.08 -26.26
C GLU A 8 -10.80 15.70 -25.37
N HIS A 9 -10.07 16.69 -24.88
CA HIS A 9 -8.96 16.46 -23.94
C HIS A 9 -9.44 15.87 -22.62
N TRP A 10 -10.61 16.27 -22.11
CA TRP A 10 -11.20 15.74 -20.89
C TRP A 10 -11.63 14.27 -21.07
N LEU A 11 -12.36 13.95 -22.15
CA LEU A 11 -12.81 12.58 -22.45
C LEU A 11 -11.63 11.62 -22.62
N LEU A 12 -10.61 12.01 -23.36
CA LEU A 12 -9.40 11.20 -23.56
C LEU A 12 -8.66 10.94 -22.25
N ARG A 13 -8.68 11.88 -21.31
CA ARG A 13 -8.03 11.74 -20.02
C ARG A 13 -8.72 10.72 -19.12
N TYR A 14 -10.06 10.75 -19.04
CA TYR A 14 -10.82 9.89 -18.12
C TYR A 14 -11.29 8.57 -18.74
N LEU A 15 -11.16 8.40 -20.06
CA LEU A 15 -11.53 7.18 -20.79
C LEU A 15 -10.32 6.60 -21.55
N PRO A 16 -9.36 5.97 -20.86
CA PRO A 16 -8.18 5.36 -21.49
C PRO A 16 -8.49 4.33 -22.60
N ILE A 17 -9.69 3.73 -22.60
CA ILE A 17 -10.13 2.83 -23.67
C ILE A 17 -10.07 3.50 -25.03
N LEU A 18 -10.32 4.82 -25.12
CA LEU A 18 -10.25 5.58 -26.36
C LEU A 18 -8.81 5.71 -26.90
N HIS A 19 -7.81 5.46 -26.07
CA HIS A 19 -6.40 5.41 -26.49
C HIS A 19 -5.97 4.01 -26.90
N TRP A 20 -6.28 2.99 -26.11
CA TRP A 20 -5.72 1.67 -26.37
C TRP A 20 -6.55 0.86 -27.39
N LEU A 21 -7.88 1.03 -27.45
CA LEU A 21 -8.73 0.25 -28.36
C LEU A 21 -8.49 0.58 -29.86
N PRO A 22 -8.35 1.85 -30.29
CA PRO A 22 -8.02 2.17 -31.68
C PRO A 22 -6.63 1.69 -32.12
N GLN A 23 -5.71 1.50 -31.16
CA GLN A 23 -4.36 0.98 -31.40
C GLN A 23 -4.28 -0.55 -31.31
N TYR A 24 -5.42 -1.21 -31.08
CA TYR A 24 -5.47 -2.67 -30.90
C TYR A 24 -5.13 -3.40 -32.21
N LYS A 25 -4.19 -4.33 -32.13
CA LYS A 25 -3.78 -5.15 -33.29
C LYS A 25 -4.44 -6.52 -33.19
N LEU A 26 -5.15 -6.94 -34.27
CA LEU A 26 -5.80 -8.26 -34.32
C LEU A 26 -4.81 -9.41 -34.08
N SER A 27 -3.51 -9.23 -34.35
CA SER A 27 -2.48 -10.21 -34.03
C SER A 27 -2.33 -10.46 -32.52
N TRP A 28 -2.79 -9.58 -31.67
CA TRP A 28 -2.77 -9.74 -30.19
C TRP A 28 -3.96 -10.55 -29.67
N LEU A 29 -5.05 -10.65 -30.46
CA LEU A 29 -6.31 -11.28 -30.02
C LEU A 29 -6.12 -12.70 -29.50
N ARG A 30 -5.33 -13.52 -30.20
CA ARG A 30 -5.04 -14.90 -29.75
C ARG A 30 -4.36 -14.92 -28.39
N ALA A 31 -3.40 -14.06 -28.17
CA ALA A 31 -2.67 -13.97 -26.91
C ALA A 31 -3.60 -13.49 -25.76
N ASP A 32 -4.43 -12.46 -26.03
CA ASP A 32 -5.36 -11.93 -25.05
C ASP A 32 -6.50 -12.93 -24.72
N ILE A 33 -6.97 -13.73 -25.69
CA ILE A 33 -7.92 -14.81 -25.43
C ILE A 33 -7.30 -15.88 -24.51
N ILE A 34 -6.08 -16.32 -24.81
CA ILE A 34 -5.37 -17.32 -23.98
C ILE A 34 -5.16 -16.77 -22.57
N ALA A 35 -4.73 -15.51 -22.46
CA ALA A 35 -4.53 -14.86 -21.16
C ALA A 35 -5.85 -14.73 -20.39
N GLY A 36 -6.92 -14.27 -21.04
CA GLY A 36 -8.25 -14.15 -20.43
C GLY A 36 -8.79 -15.49 -19.92
N LEU A 37 -8.65 -16.56 -20.70
CA LEU A 37 -9.00 -17.93 -20.29
C LEU A 37 -8.15 -18.43 -19.13
N THR A 38 -6.85 -18.15 -19.14
CA THR A 38 -5.94 -18.56 -18.07
C THR A 38 -6.28 -17.84 -16.76
N VAL A 39 -6.59 -16.54 -16.84
CA VAL A 39 -7.02 -15.76 -15.66
C VAL A 39 -8.40 -16.24 -15.19
N TRP A 40 -9.35 -16.54 -16.10
CA TRP A 40 -10.64 -17.11 -15.75
C TRP A 40 -10.51 -18.42 -14.94
N ALA A 41 -9.61 -19.29 -15.37
CA ALA A 41 -9.35 -20.56 -14.68
C ALA A 41 -8.83 -20.39 -13.24
N VAL A 42 -8.23 -19.25 -12.93
CA VAL A 42 -7.70 -18.91 -11.61
C VAL A 42 -8.73 -18.09 -10.81
N ILE A 43 -9.33 -17.06 -11.43
CA ILE A 43 -10.15 -16.09 -10.71
C ILE A 43 -11.49 -16.68 -10.24
N VAL A 44 -12.07 -17.63 -10.98
CA VAL A 44 -13.36 -18.25 -10.61
C VAL A 44 -13.27 -18.98 -9.27
N PRO A 45 -12.41 -19.99 -9.08
CA PRO A 45 -12.30 -20.65 -7.77
C PRO A 45 -11.77 -19.72 -6.67
N GLU A 46 -10.85 -18.81 -6.98
CA GLU A 46 -10.35 -17.82 -5.99
C GLU A 46 -11.46 -16.88 -5.51
N ALA A 47 -12.28 -16.34 -6.41
CA ALA A 47 -13.35 -15.44 -6.04
C ALA A 47 -14.43 -16.11 -5.19
N MET A 48 -14.78 -17.37 -5.51
CA MET A 48 -15.67 -18.17 -4.67
C MET A 48 -15.07 -18.41 -3.27
N ALA A 49 -13.78 -18.66 -3.20
CA ALA A 49 -13.06 -18.85 -1.95
C ALA A 49 -12.97 -17.55 -1.12
N TYR A 50 -12.68 -16.41 -1.77
CA TYR A 50 -12.59 -15.08 -1.13
C TYR A 50 -13.96 -14.55 -0.68
N ALA A 51 -15.04 -14.90 -1.37
CA ALA A 51 -16.40 -14.66 -0.88
C ALA A 51 -16.61 -15.28 0.50
N GLY A 52 -16.10 -16.49 0.71
CA GLY A 52 -16.13 -17.15 2.01
C GLY A 52 -15.24 -16.47 3.07
N ILE A 53 -14.18 -15.75 2.69
CA ILE A 53 -13.41 -14.87 3.61
C ILE A 53 -14.24 -13.62 3.94
N ALA A 54 -14.87 -13.02 2.93
CA ALA A 54 -15.72 -11.85 3.11
C ALA A 54 -16.99 -12.14 3.92
N GLY A 55 -17.30 -13.40 4.24
CA GLY A 55 -18.49 -13.81 4.98
C GLY A 55 -19.75 -13.90 4.14
N VAL A 56 -19.62 -13.93 2.80
CA VAL A 56 -20.75 -14.03 1.87
C VAL A 56 -20.74 -15.36 1.13
N PRO A 57 -21.89 -15.80 0.58
CA PRO A 57 -21.96 -17.02 -0.22
C PRO A 57 -21.00 -17.02 -1.40
N ALA A 58 -20.45 -18.18 -1.78
CA ALA A 58 -19.47 -18.35 -2.85
C ALA A 58 -19.90 -17.72 -4.19
N LEU A 59 -21.21 -17.78 -4.50
CA LEU A 59 -21.80 -17.17 -5.70
C LEU A 59 -21.56 -15.65 -5.80
N VAL A 60 -21.61 -14.95 -4.67
CA VAL A 60 -21.34 -13.49 -4.62
C VAL A 60 -19.94 -13.16 -5.13
N GLY A 61 -18.98 -14.07 -4.92
CA GLY A 61 -17.64 -13.95 -5.48
C GLY A 61 -17.64 -13.88 -7.02
N LEU A 62 -18.48 -14.64 -7.66
CA LEU A 62 -18.61 -14.63 -9.13
C LEU A 62 -19.32 -13.35 -9.62
N TYR A 63 -20.31 -12.86 -8.89
CA TYR A 63 -20.98 -11.59 -9.20
C TYR A 63 -20.04 -10.39 -9.12
N THR A 64 -18.99 -10.50 -8.32
CA THR A 64 -17.98 -9.45 -8.10
C THR A 64 -17.03 -9.26 -9.29
N ILE A 65 -17.04 -10.13 -10.34
CA ILE A 65 -15.98 -10.13 -11.35
C ILE A 65 -16.35 -9.37 -12.64
N PRO A 66 -17.49 -9.60 -13.31
CA PRO A 66 -17.70 -9.14 -14.69
C PRO A 66 -17.69 -7.62 -14.84
N ILE A 67 -18.51 -6.92 -14.05
CA ILE A 67 -18.66 -5.45 -14.17
C ILE A 67 -17.35 -4.73 -13.82
N PRO A 68 -16.63 -5.06 -12.74
CA PRO A 68 -15.33 -4.47 -12.45
C PRO A 68 -14.28 -4.64 -13.55
N LEU A 69 -14.18 -5.84 -14.16
CA LEU A 69 -13.24 -6.06 -15.26
C LEU A 69 -13.55 -5.18 -16.47
N ILE A 70 -14.85 -5.05 -16.82
CA ILE A 70 -15.31 -4.18 -17.90
C ILE A 70 -15.04 -2.71 -17.55
N ALA A 71 -15.38 -2.29 -16.34
CA ALA A 71 -15.16 -0.92 -15.87
C ALA A 71 -13.65 -0.56 -15.91
N TYR A 72 -12.79 -1.46 -15.41
CA TYR A 72 -11.35 -1.21 -15.44
C TYR A 72 -10.79 -1.19 -16.86
N ALA A 73 -11.29 -2.01 -17.77
CA ALA A 73 -10.89 -1.97 -19.18
C ALA A 73 -11.22 -0.62 -19.85
N ILE A 74 -12.28 0.06 -19.36
CA ILE A 74 -12.69 1.38 -19.85
C ILE A 74 -11.86 2.51 -19.21
N PHE A 75 -11.69 2.48 -17.89
CA PHE A 75 -11.15 3.61 -17.11
C PHE A 75 -9.70 3.41 -16.66
N GLY A 76 -9.14 2.20 -16.70
CA GLY A 76 -7.80 1.88 -16.23
C GLY A 76 -6.69 2.30 -17.18
N THR A 77 -5.56 2.72 -16.63
CA THR A 77 -4.37 3.12 -17.42
C THR A 77 -3.41 1.97 -17.68
N SER A 78 -3.38 0.95 -16.82
CA SER A 78 -2.53 -0.22 -17.04
C SER A 78 -3.10 -1.12 -18.14
N ARG A 79 -2.26 -1.47 -19.12
CA ARG A 79 -2.67 -2.32 -20.25
C ARG A 79 -2.96 -3.76 -19.87
N THR A 80 -2.39 -4.26 -18.78
CA THR A 80 -2.41 -5.70 -18.45
C THR A 80 -2.78 -5.99 -17.01
N MET A 81 -3.00 -4.97 -16.16
CA MET A 81 -3.44 -5.21 -14.78
C MET A 81 -4.83 -5.84 -14.77
N VAL A 82 -5.00 -6.85 -13.92
CA VAL A 82 -6.28 -7.52 -13.69
C VAL A 82 -6.83 -7.08 -12.33
N ILE A 83 -8.02 -6.49 -12.35
CA ILE A 83 -8.80 -6.17 -11.15
C ILE A 83 -9.69 -7.36 -10.76
N GLY A 84 -9.94 -7.53 -9.49
CA GLY A 84 -10.86 -8.56 -9.01
C GLY A 84 -10.88 -8.67 -7.49
N PRO A 85 -11.63 -9.64 -6.96
CA PRO A 85 -11.64 -9.93 -5.53
C PRO A 85 -10.24 -10.24 -5.03
N ASP A 86 -9.94 -9.76 -3.82
CA ASP A 86 -8.67 -10.00 -3.14
C ASP A 86 -8.90 -10.43 -1.69
N SER A 87 -7.99 -11.25 -1.15
CA SER A 87 -8.12 -11.81 0.19
C SER A 87 -7.97 -10.78 1.30
N ALA A 88 -7.08 -9.80 1.13
CA ALA A 88 -6.82 -8.78 2.13
C ALA A 88 -8.05 -7.87 2.29
N THR A 89 -8.58 -7.37 1.19
CA THR A 89 -9.78 -6.52 1.20
C THR A 89 -11.03 -7.29 1.60
N ALA A 90 -11.13 -8.59 1.23
CA ALA A 90 -12.22 -9.46 1.67
C ALA A 90 -12.24 -9.63 3.20
N LEU A 91 -11.07 -9.80 3.83
CA LEU A 91 -10.98 -9.95 5.30
C LEU A 91 -11.27 -8.64 6.03
N ILE A 92 -10.79 -7.48 5.53
CA ILE A 92 -11.16 -6.17 6.09
C ILE A 92 -12.67 -5.94 5.94
N SER A 93 -13.24 -6.32 4.78
CA SER A 93 -14.69 -6.28 4.55
C SER A 93 -15.45 -7.10 5.59
N ALA A 94 -15.02 -8.35 5.83
CA ALA A 94 -15.64 -9.21 6.83
C ALA A 94 -15.62 -8.61 8.24
N GLY A 95 -14.47 -8.08 8.66
CA GLY A 95 -14.34 -7.42 9.97
C GLY A 95 -15.20 -6.16 10.09
N THR A 96 -15.27 -5.35 9.03
CA THR A 96 -16.04 -4.12 9.00
C THR A 96 -17.55 -4.39 8.99
N VAL A 97 -18.01 -5.29 8.12
CA VAL A 97 -19.42 -5.66 8.00
C VAL A 97 -19.89 -6.44 9.21
N GLY A 98 -19.06 -7.36 9.73
CA GLY A 98 -19.36 -8.14 10.92
C GLY A 98 -19.63 -7.26 12.15
N ALA A 99 -18.90 -6.16 12.32
CA ALA A 99 -19.12 -5.21 13.39
C ALA A 99 -20.48 -4.48 13.28
N VAL A 100 -21.00 -4.29 12.06
CA VAL A 100 -22.28 -3.63 11.81
C VAL A 100 -23.46 -4.60 11.99
N VAL A 101 -23.29 -5.87 11.58
CA VAL A 101 -24.38 -6.87 11.55
C VAL A 101 -24.42 -7.77 12.81
N ALA A 102 -23.51 -7.57 13.76
CA ALA A 102 -23.29 -8.46 14.92
C ALA A 102 -24.53 -8.76 15.80
N HIS A 103 -25.66 -8.10 15.58
CA HIS A 103 -26.87 -8.22 16.43
C HIS A 103 -28.03 -8.98 15.77
N HIS A 104 -27.87 -9.50 14.55
CA HIS A 104 -28.93 -10.18 13.83
C HIS A 104 -28.60 -11.67 13.59
N SER A 105 -29.61 -12.55 13.68
CA SER A 105 -29.48 -13.98 13.46
C SER A 105 -30.59 -14.53 12.56
N GLY A 106 -30.28 -15.56 11.75
CA GLY A 106 -31.23 -16.23 10.86
C GLY A 106 -31.04 -15.92 9.37
N ALA A 107 -31.95 -16.39 8.51
CA ALA A 107 -31.87 -16.21 7.06
C ALA A 107 -31.89 -14.74 6.60
N SER A 108 -32.55 -13.87 7.35
CA SER A 108 -32.53 -12.41 7.14
C SER A 108 -31.14 -11.82 7.37
N ALA A 109 -30.34 -12.39 8.27
CA ALA A 109 -28.99 -11.92 8.55
C ALA A 109 -28.03 -12.14 7.37
N VAL A 110 -28.15 -13.22 6.60
CA VAL A 110 -27.32 -13.47 5.40
C VAL A 110 -27.64 -12.44 4.31
N ALA A 111 -28.91 -12.16 4.07
CA ALA A 111 -29.32 -11.16 3.07
C ALA A 111 -28.86 -9.76 3.48
N GLU A 112 -29.00 -9.40 4.76
CA GLU A 112 -28.51 -8.14 5.30
C GLU A 112 -26.98 -8.04 5.22
N TYR A 113 -26.27 -9.11 5.55
CA TYR A 113 -24.81 -9.16 5.45
C TYR A 113 -24.34 -8.89 4.01
N ILE A 114 -24.98 -9.51 3.01
CA ILE A 114 -24.69 -9.26 1.60
C ILE A 114 -24.98 -7.80 1.22
N ALA A 115 -26.13 -7.26 1.67
CA ALA A 115 -26.51 -5.88 1.39
C ALA A 115 -25.50 -4.88 1.97
N ILE A 116 -25.08 -5.05 3.22
CA ILE A 116 -24.09 -4.19 3.88
C ILE A 116 -22.70 -4.37 3.24
N THR A 117 -22.34 -5.58 2.83
CA THR A 117 -21.09 -5.83 2.08
C THR A 117 -21.08 -5.07 0.74
N SER A 118 -22.19 -5.09 0.01
CA SER A 118 -22.36 -4.35 -1.23
C SER A 118 -22.39 -2.83 -0.98
N ALA A 119 -23.00 -2.38 0.12
CA ALA A 119 -22.96 -0.98 0.55
C ALA A 119 -21.52 -0.52 0.84
N LEU A 120 -20.72 -1.35 1.52
CA LEU A 120 -19.30 -1.07 1.74
C LEU A 120 -18.52 -0.93 0.41
N ALA A 121 -18.79 -1.81 -0.57
CA ALA A 121 -18.20 -1.70 -1.90
C ALA A 121 -18.60 -0.40 -2.62
N LEU A 122 -19.86 0.04 -2.48
CA LEU A 122 -20.33 1.32 -3.00
C LEU A 122 -19.58 2.49 -2.37
N ILE A 123 -19.47 2.51 -1.04
CA ILE A 123 -18.77 3.56 -0.29
C ILE A 123 -17.30 3.62 -0.71
N VAL A 124 -16.62 2.48 -0.79
CA VAL A 124 -15.25 2.35 -1.27
C VAL A 124 -15.10 2.91 -2.69
N GLY A 125 -16.02 2.54 -3.58
CA GLY A 125 -16.02 3.03 -4.96
C GLY A 125 -16.20 4.55 -5.06
N VAL A 126 -17.09 5.13 -4.25
CA VAL A 126 -17.29 6.59 -4.18
C VAL A 126 -16.03 7.28 -3.62
N ILE A 127 -15.42 6.75 -2.56
CA ILE A 127 -14.18 7.31 -2.01
C ILE A 127 -13.05 7.27 -3.05
N PHE A 128 -12.86 6.15 -3.75
CA PHE A 128 -11.89 6.06 -4.84
C PHE A 128 -12.11 7.12 -5.91
N LEU A 129 -13.36 7.32 -6.34
CA LEU A 129 -13.71 8.30 -7.36
C LEU A 129 -13.43 9.73 -6.88
N VAL A 130 -13.82 10.06 -5.64
CA VAL A 130 -13.57 11.38 -5.03
C VAL A 130 -12.08 11.66 -4.93
N LEU A 131 -11.29 10.71 -4.42
CA LEU A 131 -9.83 10.86 -4.30
C LEU A 131 -9.16 10.99 -5.68
N GLY A 132 -9.62 10.24 -6.68
CA GLY A 132 -9.11 10.31 -8.04
C GLY A 132 -9.37 11.67 -8.70
N LEU A 133 -10.61 12.18 -8.59
CA LEU A 133 -11.00 13.49 -9.10
C LEU A 133 -10.29 14.63 -8.35
N ALA A 134 -10.09 14.49 -7.04
CA ALA A 134 -9.31 15.41 -6.21
C ALA A 134 -7.80 15.32 -6.45
N ARG A 135 -7.34 14.42 -7.35
CA ARG A 135 -5.91 14.19 -7.67
C ARG A 135 -5.06 13.79 -6.46
N MET A 136 -5.61 12.98 -5.59
CA MET A 136 -4.95 12.49 -4.39
C MET A 136 -4.18 11.17 -4.60
N GLY A 137 -3.74 10.88 -5.82
CA GLY A 137 -2.95 9.67 -6.14
C GLY A 137 -1.64 9.51 -5.34
N TRP A 138 -1.15 10.60 -4.75
CA TRP A 138 0.01 10.60 -3.87
C TRP A 138 -0.23 9.92 -2.51
N VAL A 139 -1.49 9.70 -2.12
CA VAL A 139 -1.87 9.09 -0.83
C VAL A 139 -1.30 7.68 -0.66
N ALA A 140 -1.10 6.92 -1.74
CA ALA A 140 -0.43 5.61 -1.68
C ALA A 140 0.98 5.67 -1.08
N ASN A 141 1.66 6.81 -1.18
CA ASN A 141 3.03 6.96 -0.66
C ASN A 141 3.10 7.04 0.88
N PHE A 142 1.95 7.18 1.57
CA PHE A 142 1.91 7.19 3.04
C PHE A 142 2.01 5.80 3.67
N ILE A 143 1.82 4.74 2.88
CA ILE A 143 2.00 3.38 3.39
C ILE A 143 3.38 2.88 2.97
N PRO A 144 4.39 2.92 3.86
CA PRO A 144 5.71 2.41 3.54
C PRO A 144 5.68 0.89 3.33
N ALA A 145 6.59 0.40 2.49
CA ALA A 145 6.72 -1.03 2.21
C ALA A 145 6.86 -1.91 3.47
N PRO A 146 7.61 -1.52 4.53
CA PRO A 146 7.68 -2.30 5.77
C PRO A 146 6.34 -2.51 6.46
N VAL A 147 5.48 -1.46 6.52
CA VAL A 147 4.13 -1.58 7.11
C VAL A 147 3.28 -2.53 6.31
N MET A 148 3.24 -2.37 4.98
CA MET A 148 2.47 -3.22 4.10
C MET A 148 2.92 -4.68 4.17
N LYS A 149 4.22 -4.93 4.15
CA LYS A 149 4.77 -6.29 4.25
C LYS A 149 4.50 -6.93 5.61
N GLY A 150 4.65 -6.18 6.71
CA GLY A 150 4.27 -6.64 8.06
C GLY A 150 2.78 -6.96 8.15
N PHE A 151 1.93 -6.07 7.68
CA PHE A 151 0.48 -6.26 7.61
C PHE A 151 0.11 -7.54 6.83
N ILE A 152 0.64 -7.74 5.62
CA ILE A 152 0.37 -8.93 4.80
C ILE A 152 0.79 -10.21 5.54
N GLN A 153 1.93 -10.21 6.24
CA GLN A 153 2.37 -11.38 7.03
C GLN A 153 1.35 -11.72 8.12
N GLY A 154 0.86 -10.72 8.87
CA GLY A 154 -0.19 -10.93 9.88
C GLY A 154 -1.51 -11.42 9.29
N LEU A 155 -1.91 -10.80 8.18
CA LEU A 155 -3.12 -11.14 7.44
C LEU A 155 -3.12 -12.61 6.98
N VAL A 156 -1.98 -13.09 6.48
CA VAL A 156 -1.83 -14.49 6.04
C VAL A 156 -2.19 -15.45 7.15
N TRP A 157 -1.67 -15.24 8.36
CA TRP A 157 -1.96 -16.14 9.50
C TRP A 157 -3.41 -16.07 9.96
N VAL A 158 -3.98 -14.86 10.03
CA VAL A 158 -5.40 -14.67 10.37
C VAL A 158 -6.31 -15.35 9.34
N THR A 159 -5.96 -15.22 8.06
CA THR A 159 -6.72 -15.88 6.98
C THR A 159 -6.58 -17.40 7.05
N ILE A 160 -5.37 -17.91 7.22
CA ILE A 160 -5.14 -19.37 7.31
C ILE A 160 -5.94 -19.97 8.47
N ILE A 161 -5.84 -19.39 9.67
CA ILE A 161 -6.56 -19.94 10.84
C ILE A 161 -8.07 -19.92 10.62
N GLY A 162 -8.64 -18.91 9.96
CA GLY A 162 -10.04 -18.84 9.62
C GLY A 162 -10.50 -19.84 8.56
N GLN A 163 -9.58 -20.46 7.78
CA GLN A 163 -9.92 -21.50 6.81
C GLN A 163 -9.70 -22.93 7.35
N VAL A 164 -8.92 -23.08 8.42
CA VAL A 164 -8.66 -24.39 9.04
C VAL A 164 -9.94 -25.14 9.42
N PRO A 165 -10.98 -24.51 9.99
CA PRO A 165 -12.25 -25.19 10.28
C PRO A 165 -12.88 -25.84 9.05
N LYS A 166 -12.83 -25.18 7.89
CA LYS A 166 -13.38 -25.73 6.63
C LYS A 166 -12.61 -26.96 6.15
N LEU A 167 -11.29 -27.01 6.36
CA LEU A 167 -10.47 -28.18 6.01
C LEU A 167 -10.85 -29.41 6.83
N PHE A 168 -11.18 -29.22 8.09
CA PHE A 168 -11.45 -30.30 9.03
C PHE A 168 -12.93 -30.60 9.23
N GLY A 169 -13.83 -29.77 8.66
CA GLY A 169 -15.28 -29.91 8.80
C GLY A 169 -15.74 -29.68 10.23
N ILE A 170 -15.12 -28.72 10.94
CA ILE A 170 -15.45 -28.33 12.30
C ILE A 170 -16.08 -26.92 12.32
N GLY A 171 -16.70 -26.56 13.45
CA GLY A 171 -17.21 -25.21 13.66
C GLY A 171 -16.08 -24.19 13.68
N GLY A 172 -16.33 -22.99 13.11
CA GLY A 172 -15.41 -21.86 13.15
C GLY A 172 -16.00 -20.71 13.94
N GLU A 173 -15.19 -20.05 14.75
CA GLU A 173 -15.56 -18.82 15.42
C GLU A 173 -14.90 -17.61 14.76
N HIS A 174 -15.49 -16.41 14.97
CA HIS A 174 -14.96 -15.15 14.49
C HIS A 174 -14.13 -14.50 15.61
N GLY A 175 -13.05 -13.83 15.27
CA GLY A 175 -12.18 -13.15 16.23
C GLY A 175 -10.79 -12.89 15.70
N ASN A 176 -9.88 -12.47 16.56
CA ASN A 176 -8.47 -12.35 16.22
C ASN A 176 -7.81 -13.75 16.06
N PHE A 177 -6.56 -13.79 15.63
CA PHE A 177 -5.84 -15.05 15.40
C PHE A 177 -5.84 -15.98 16.62
N PHE A 178 -5.58 -15.44 17.80
CA PHE A 178 -5.47 -16.24 19.03
C PHE A 178 -6.83 -16.70 19.55
N GLU A 179 -7.86 -15.88 19.41
CA GLU A 179 -9.26 -16.26 19.76
C GLU A 179 -9.72 -17.43 18.89
N GLN A 180 -9.52 -17.33 17.58
CA GLN A 180 -9.84 -18.43 16.65
C GLN A 180 -9.03 -19.71 16.97
N LEU A 181 -7.73 -19.56 17.28
CA LEU A 181 -6.87 -20.68 17.62
C LEU A 181 -7.34 -21.40 18.90
N TRP A 182 -7.71 -20.64 19.94
CA TRP A 182 -8.24 -21.22 21.19
C TRP A 182 -9.60 -21.86 21.01
N ALA A 183 -10.52 -21.19 20.29
CA ALA A 183 -11.86 -21.72 20.02
C ALA A 183 -11.83 -23.01 19.19
N MET A 184 -10.86 -23.17 18.33
CA MET A 184 -10.71 -24.36 17.49
C MET A 184 -10.23 -25.58 18.28
N ALA A 185 -9.46 -25.42 19.35
CA ALA A 185 -8.87 -26.53 20.09
C ALA A 185 -9.88 -27.59 20.58
N PRO A 186 -11.02 -27.22 21.24
CA PRO A 186 -12.05 -28.20 21.62
C PRO A 186 -12.81 -28.78 20.42
N GLU A 187 -12.97 -28.02 19.33
CA GLU A 187 -13.69 -28.48 18.13
C GLU A 187 -12.91 -29.54 17.32
N MET A 188 -11.57 -29.61 17.48
CA MET A 188 -10.74 -30.62 16.83
C MET A 188 -11.15 -32.08 17.19
N ALA A 189 -11.79 -32.29 18.33
CA ALA A 189 -12.35 -33.60 18.69
C ALA A 189 -13.54 -34.03 17.81
N LYS A 190 -14.17 -33.08 17.12
CA LYS A 190 -15.35 -33.30 16.27
C LYS A 190 -15.03 -33.35 14.77
N LEU A 191 -13.73 -33.42 14.41
CA LEU A 191 -13.30 -33.41 13.00
C LEU A 191 -14.02 -34.50 12.16
N SER A 192 -14.37 -34.10 10.92
CA SER A 192 -14.92 -35.00 9.93
C SER A 192 -13.80 -35.69 9.15
N PRO A 193 -13.60 -37.01 9.24
CA PRO A 193 -12.51 -37.69 8.52
C PRO A 193 -12.60 -37.52 7.00
N LEU A 194 -13.81 -37.55 6.43
CA LEU A 194 -14.04 -37.38 4.99
C LEU A 194 -13.68 -35.96 4.54
N THR A 195 -14.17 -34.95 5.26
CA THR A 195 -13.90 -33.55 4.96
C THR A 195 -12.40 -33.26 5.11
N THR A 196 -11.75 -33.80 6.15
CA THR A 196 -10.32 -33.70 6.39
C THR A 196 -9.52 -34.31 5.23
N ALA A 197 -9.89 -35.52 4.77
CA ALA A 197 -9.22 -36.17 3.64
C ALA A 197 -9.33 -35.32 2.35
N ILE A 198 -10.52 -34.75 2.06
CA ILE A 198 -10.72 -33.86 0.92
C ILE A 198 -9.91 -32.57 1.08
N GLY A 199 -9.95 -31.93 2.25
CA GLY A 199 -9.25 -30.68 2.53
C GLY A 199 -7.73 -30.81 2.42
N LEU A 200 -7.14 -31.76 3.15
CA LEU A 200 -5.70 -32.01 3.11
C LEU A 200 -5.24 -32.58 1.77
N GLY A 201 -6.05 -33.45 1.14
CA GLY A 201 -5.79 -33.98 -0.21
C GLY A 201 -5.79 -32.85 -1.25
N SER A 202 -6.75 -31.93 -1.19
CA SER A 202 -6.80 -30.74 -2.06
C SER A 202 -5.58 -29.84 -1.85
N LEU A 203 -5.19 -29.59 -0.59
CA LEU A 203 -4.02 -28.77 -0.27
C LEU A 203 -2.72 -29.43 -0.75
N ALA A 204 -2.54 -30.72 -0.52
CA ALA A 204 -1.39 -31.46 -1.01
C ALA A 204 -1.31 -31.44 -2.55
N LEU A 205 -2.45 -31.64 -3.21
CA LEU A 205 -2.52 -31.62 -4.68
C LEU A 205 -2.18 -30.25 -5.26
N LEU A 206 -2.61 -29.13 -4.62
CA LEU A 206 -2.23 -27.78 -5.01
C LEU A 206 -0.71 -27.58 -4.99
N PHE A 207 -0.04 -28.03 -3.91
CA PHE A 207 1.42 -27.96 -3.82
C PHE A 207 2.13 -28.85 -4.82
N LEU A 208 1.63 -30.07 -5.05
CA LEU A 208 2.19 -31.01 -6.02
C LEU A 208 2.08 -30.45 -7.45
N ILE A 209 0.90 -29.95 -7.85
CA ILE A 209 0.73 -29.35 -9.17
C ILE A 209 1.67 -28.17 -9.35
N LYS A 210 1.74 -27.25 -8.38
CA LYS A 210 2.63 -26.10 -8.44
C LYS A 210 4.10 -26.51 -8.56
N ARG A 211 4.49 -27.61 -7.92
CA ARG A 211 5.89 -28.10 -7.92
C ARG A 211 6.27 -28.84 -9.18
N PHE A 212 5.38 -29.72 -9.69
CA PHE A 212 5.70 -30.66 -10.76
C PHE A 212 5.13 -30.26 -12.12
N ILE A 213 3.99 -29.54 -12.15
CA ILE A 213 3.30 -29.15 -13.38
C ILE A 213 2.88 -27.67 -13.30
N PRO A 214 3.84 -26.72 -13.20
CA PRO A 214 3.53 -25.31 -12.92
C PRO A 214 2.72 -24.62 -14.03
N LYS A 215 2.61 -25.23 -15.21
CA LYS A 215 1.78 -24.72 -16.32
C LYS A 215 0.29 -25.02 -16.16
N LEU A 216 -0.07 -25.96 -15.29
CA LEU A 216 -1.46 -26.33 -15.04
C LEU A 216 -2.06 -25.38 -14.00
N PRO A 217 -3.25 -24.78 -14.23
CA PRO A 217 -3.91 -23.94 -13.23
C PRO A 217 -4.38 -24.79 -12.03
N ALA A 218 -3.55 -24.81 -10.98
CA ALA A 218 -3.74 -25.71 -9.84
C ALA A 218 -5.11 -25.55 -9.16
N ALA A 219 -5.57 -24.31 -8.96
CA ALA A 219 -6.85 -24.02 -8.31
C ALA A 219 -8.03 -24.60 -9.12
N LEU A 220 -8.06 -24.40 -10.45
CA LEU A 220 -9.11 -24.97 -11.29
C LEU A 220 -9.05 -26.50 -11.30
N THR A 221 -7.85 -27.06 -11.41
CA THR A 221 -7.67 -28.53 -11.43
C THR A 221 -8.20 -29.17 -10.15
N VAL A 222 -7.84 -28.61 -8.99
CA VAL A 222 -8.33 -29.08 -7.69
C VAL A 222 -9.84 -28.91 -7.57
N THR A 223 -10.38 -27.78 -8.04
CA THR A 223 -11.83 -27.54 -8.08
C THR A 223 -12.54 -28.62 -8.88
N VAL A 224 -12.11 -28.90 -10.12
CA VAL A 224 -12.71 -29.90 -10.98
C VAL A 224 -12.60 -31.32 -10.38
N LEU A 225 -11.42 -31.69 -9.88
CA LEU A 225 -11.21 -33.02 -9.28
C LEU A 225 -12.01 -33.21 -7.99
N SER A 226 -12.10 -32.17 -7.14
CA SER A 226 -12.88 -32.23 -5.90
C SER A 226 -14.39 -32.34 -6.19
N ILE A 227 -14.90 -31.58 -7.18
CA ILE A 227 -16.28 -31.71 -7.64
C ILE A 227 -16.55 -33.14 -8.18
N ALA A 228 -15.68 -33.66 -9.03
CA ALA A 228 -15.81 -35.00 -9.59
C ALA A 228 -15.80 -36.06 -8.47
N LEU A 229 -14.88 -35.97 -7.51
CA LEU A 229 -14.78 -36.89 -6.39
C LEU A 229 -16.06 -36.88 -5.54
N VAL A 230 -16.53 -35.67 -5.16
CA VAL A 230 -17.74 -35.53 -4.33
C VAL A 230 -18.99 -36.02 -5.07
N SER A 231 -19.08 -35.74 -6.37
CA SER A 231 -20.22 -36.18 -7.21
C SER A 231 -20.25 -37.69 -7.41
N LEU A 232 -19.10 -38.29 -7.77
CA LEU A 232 -19.03 -39.74 -8.05
C LEU A 232 -19.27 -40.59 -6.81
N LEU A 233 -18.79 -40.17 -5.65
CA LEU A 233 -18.92 -40.90 -4.39
C LEU A 233 -20.11 -40.43 -3.54
N ASN A 234 -20.88 -39.45 -4.03
CA ASN A 234 -22.03 -38.85 -3.34
C ASN A 234 -21.68 -38.39 -1.89
N LEU A 235 -20.53 -37.76 -1.72
CA LEU A 235 -19.99 -37.42 -0.40
C LEU A 235 -20.78 -36.29 0.30
N GLY A 236 -21.52 -35.48 -0.45
CA GLY A 236 -22.44 -34.48 0.11
C GLY A 236 -23.54 -35.14 0.98
N ALA A 237 -24.07 -36.28 0.55
CA ALA A 237 -25.03 -37.07 1.35
C ALA A 237 -24.38 -37.72 2.59
N GLN A 238 -23.05 -37.84 2.62
CA GLN A 238 -22.29 -38.39 3.73
C GLN A 238 -21.75 -37.32 4.71
N GLY A 239 -22.26 -36.09 4.61
CA GLY A 239 -21.97 -35.02 5.55
C GLY A 239 -20.79 -34.09 5.15
N VAL A 240 -20.27 -34.19 3.92
CA VAL A 240 -19.33 -33.21 3.38
C VAL A 240 -20.08 -31.94 3.02
N ASP A 241 -19.64 -30.80 3.59
CA ASP A 241 -20.24 -29.49 3.31
C ASP A 241 -19.87 -29.02 1.90
N ILE A 242 -20.90 -28.70 1.10
CA ILE A 242 -20.78 -28.32 -0.32
C ILE A 242 -21.47 -26.99 -0.57
N VAL A 243 -21.10 -26.31 -1.66
CA VAL A 243 -21.71 -25.03 -2.07
C VAL A 243 -23.23 -25.14 -2.22
N GLY A 244 -23.73 -26.30 -2.62
CA GLY A 244 -25.17 -26.56 -2.77
C GLY A 244 -25.74 -26.07 -4.09
N ALA A 245 -27.04 -26.26 -4.27
CA ALA A 245 -27.73 -25.89 -5.50
C ALA A 245 -27.77 -24.36 -5.69
N VAL A 246 -27.17 -23.92 -6.76
CA VAL A 246 -27.13 -22.50 -7.14
C VAL A 246 -27.91 -22.30 -8.44
N LYS A 247 -28.84 -21.35 -8.46
CA LYS A 247 -29.61 -21.06 -9.67
C LYS A 247 -28.70 -20.30 -10.67
N PRO A 248 -28.60 -20.79 -11.93
CA PRO A 248 -27.94 -20.08 -12.99
C PRO A 248 -28.60 -18.72 -13.24
N GLY A 249 -27.80 -17.73 -13.55
CA GLY A 249 -28.31 -16.40 -13.88
C GLY A 249 -27.31 -15.29 -13.57
N LEU A 250 -27.52 -14.17 -14.21
CA LEU A 250 -26.79 -12.94 -13.87
C LEU A 250 -27.31 -12.35 -12.56
N PRO A 251 -26.47 -11.59 -11.83
CA PRO A 251 -26.94 -10.87 -10.66
C PRO A 251 -28.05 -9.89 -11.03
N THR A 252 -29.07 -9.80 -10.21
CA THR A 252 -30.04 -8.71 -10.31
C THR A 252 -29.36 -7.44 -9.86
N LEU A 253 -29.37 -6.42 -10.72
CA LEU A 253 -28.80 -5.14 -10.36
C LEU A 253 -29.67 -4.47 -9.30
N THR A 254 -29.12 -4.30 -8.12
CA THR A 254 -29.82 -3.68 -6.98
C THR A 254 -28.98 -2.54 -6.42
N MET A 255 -29.64 -1.47 -6.01
CA MET A 255 -28.96 -0.38 -5.31
C MET A 255 -28.77 -0.78 -3.84
N PRO A 256 -27.52 -0.84 -3.34
CA PRO A 256 -27.28 -1.10 -1.94
C PRO A 256 -27.95 -0.04 -1.06
N SER A 257 -28.65 -0.50 -0.01
CA SER A 257 -29.29 0.38 0.98
C SER A 257 -28.56 0.31 2.29
N PHE A 258 -28.42 1.45 2.95
CA PHE A 258 -27.80 1.56 4.28
C PHE A 258 -28.34 2.79 5.01
N THR A 259 -28.34 2.74 6.34
CA THR A 259 -28.71 3.88 7.20
C THR A 259 -27.52 4.81 7.40
N LEU A 260 -27.77 6.02 7.89
CA LEU A 260 -26.71 6.97 8.23
C LEU A 260 -25.79 6.43 9.35
N GLU A 261 -26.35 5.69 10.30
CA GLU A 261 -25.60 5.04 11.37
C GLU A 261 -24.66 3.96 10.80
N GLN A 262 -25.17 3.09 9.93
CA GLN A 262 -24.36 2.10 9.23
C GLN A 262 -23.25 2.75 8.40
N LEU A 263 -23.54 3.86 7.71
CA LEU A 263 -22.52 4.62 6.98
C LEU A 263 -21.37 5.06 7.88
N GLN A 264 -21.67 5.62 9.05
CA GLN A 264 -20.64 6.06 10.01
C GLN A 264 -19.76 4.91 10.48
N LEU A 265 -20.33 3.74 10.72
CA LEU A 265 -19.61 2.53 11.11
C LEU A 265 -18.77 1.93 9.98
N LEU A 266 -19.20 2.08 8.72
CA LEU A 266 -18.51 1.53 7.54
C LEU A 266 -17.34 2.41 7.07
N ILE A 267 -17.37 3.73 7.29
CA ILE A 267 -16.34 4.67 6.80
C ILE A 267 -14.91 4.29 7.20
N PRO A 268 -14.60 3.96 8.48
CA PRO A 268 -13.23 3.60 8.85
C PRO A 268 -12.69 2.39 8.08
N GLY A 269 -13.53 1.35 7.94
CA GLY A 269 -13.20 0.17 7.15
C GLY A 269 -13.05 0.48 5.66
N ALA A 270 -13.93 1.32 5.11
CA ALA A 270 -13.85 1.76 3.73
C ALA A 270 -12.55 2.52 3.44
N LEU A 271 -12.14 3.45 4.31
CA LEU A 271 -10.88 4.17 4.19
C LEU A 271 -9.67 3.23 4.26
N ALA A 272 -9.69 2.27 5.16
CA ALA A 272 -8.64 1.26 5.25
C ALA A 272 -8.52 0.42 3.97
N ILE A 273 -9.67 -0.02 3.42
CA ILE A 273 -9.74 -0.77 2.16
C ILE A 273 -9.22 0.08 1.00
N VAL A 274 -9.60 1.35 0.93
CA VAL A 274 -9.13 2.27 -0.12
C VAL A 274 -7.62 2.44 -0.04
N LEU A 275 -7.06 2.69 1.14
CA LEU A 275 -5.62 2.89 1.30
C LEU A 275 -4.83 1.63 0.93
N LEU A 276 -5.21 0.47 1.47
CA LEU A 276 -4.53 -0.79 1.20
C LEU A 276 -4.70 -1.21 -0.25
N GLY A 277 -5.95 -1.27 -0.71
CA GLY A 277 -6.29 -1.73 -2.06
C GLY A 277 -5.70 -0.83 -3.14
N TYR A 278 -5.61 0.48 -2.90
CA TYR A 278 -4.95 1.39 -3.80
C TYR A 278 -3.43 1.16 -3.86
N ALA A 279 -2.79 0.99 -2.71
CA ALA A 279 -1.35 0.72 -2.66
C ALA A 279 -0.99 -0.60 -3.38
N GLU A 280 -1.77 -1.66 -3.19
CA GLU A 280 -1.62 -2.94 -3.90
C GLU A 280 -1.86 -2.79 -5.40
N SER A 281 -2.93 -2.11 -5.79
CA SER A 281 -3.30 -1.88 -7.19
C SER A 281 -2.26 -1.05 -7.93
N LEU A 282 -1.77 0.03 -7.30
CA LEU A 282 -0.72 0.87 -7.88
C LEU A 282 0.60 0.11 -8.00
N GLY A 283 0.92 -0.75 -7.04
CA GLY A 283 2.05 -1.67 -7.09
C GLY A 283 1.94 -2.65 -8.25
N ALA A 284 0.76 -3.29 -8.40
CA ALA A 284 0.47 -4.23 -9.47
C ALA A 284 0.51 -3.56 -10.86
N SER A 285 -0.11 -2.38 -11.01
CA SER A 285 -0.12 -1.66 -12.29
C SER A 285 1.26 -1.15 -12.69
N LYS A 286 2.08 -0.66 -11.75
CA LYS A 286 3.48 -0.27 -12.02
C LYS A 286 4.34 -1.48 -12.40
N ALA A 287 4.21 -2.60 -11.68
CA ALA A 287 4.92 -3.83 -12.01
C ALA A 287 4.52 -4.36 -13.40
N ALA A 288 3.23 -4.32 -13.74
CA ALA A 288 2.73 -4.68 -15.06
C ALA A 288 3.28 -3.78 -16.15
N SER A 289 3.30 -2.46 -15.94
CA SER A 289 3.79 -1.49 -16.92
C SER A 289 5.30 -1.55 -17.13
N SER A 290 6.07 -1.94 -16.12
CA SER A 290 7.53 -2.14 -16.28
C SER A 290 7.87 -3.25 -17.28
N VAL A 291 6.97 -4.23 -17.48
CA VAL A 291 7.15 -5.35 -18.41
C VAL A 291 6.43 -5.10 -19.75
N SER A 292 5.19 -4.60 -19.69
CA SER A 292 4.34 -4.42 -20.89
C SER A 292 4.58 -3.09 -21.60
N GLY A 293 5.31 -2.16 -20.97
CA GLY A 293 5.44 -0.77 -21.42
C GLY A 293 4.18 0.05 -21.12
N GLY A 294 4.32 1.36 -21.14
CA GLY A 294 3.24 2.30 -20.86
C GLY A 294 3.45 3.05 -19.54
N THR A 295 2.70 4.12 -19.38
CA THR A 295 2.70 4.95 -18.16
C THR A 295 1.44 4.69 -17.36
N VAL A 296 1.57 4.62 -16.05
CA VAL A 296 0.47 4.53 -15.09
C VAL A 296 0.24 5.92 -14.50
N ASP A 297 -0.96 6.46 -14.66
CA ASP A 297 -1.37 7.69 -13.96
C ASP A 297 -2.01 7.30 -12.62
N PRO A 298 -1.39 7.62 -11.47
CA PRO A 298 -1.91 7.27 -10.16
C PRO A 298 -3.31 7.84 -9.88
N ASN A 299 -3.62 9.04 -10.39
CA ASN A 299 -4.93 9.64 -10.17
C ASN A 299 -6.01 8.93 -11.00
N GLN A 300 -5.68 8.58 -12.25
CA GLN A 300 -6.59 7.86 -13.12
C GLN A 300 -6.81 6.41 -12.64
N GLU A 301 -5.82 5.77 -12.01
CA GLU A 301 -6.01 4.47 -11.34
C GLU A 301 -7.06 4.55 -10.22
N LEU A 302 -7.04 5.62 -9.39
CA LEU A 302 -8.11 5.86 -8.40
C LEU A 302 -9.48 6.01 -9.08
N VAL A 303 -9.55 6.82 -10.16
CA VAL A 303 -10.78 6.97 -10.93
C VAL A 303 -11.26 5.64 -11.48
N ALA A 304 -10.37 4.76 -11.95
CA ALA A 304 -10.75 3.46 -12.51
C ALA A 304 -11.33 2.48 -11.46
N HIS A 305 -10.80 2.52 -10.23
CA HIS A 305 -11.30 1.69 -9.12
C HIS A 305 -12.69 2.14 -8.64
N GLY A 306 -13.04 3.42 -8.82
CA GLY A 306 -14.37 3.95 -8.49
C GLY A 306 -15.50 3.19 -9.20
N PRO A 307 -15.65 3.30 -10.53
CA PRO A 307 -16.68 2.59 -11.28
C PRO A 307 -16.60 1.07 -11.14
N ALA A 308 -15.41 0.50 -10.95
CA ALA A 308 -15.24 -0.92 -10.72
C ALA A 308 -15.93 -1.38 -9.42
N ASN A 309 -15.69 -0.70 -8.30
CA ASN A 309 -16.31 -1.02 -7.02
C ASN A 309 -17.80 -0.65 -6.98
N ILE A 310 -18.19 0.47 -7.58
CA ILE A 310 -19.61 0.84 -7.75
C ILE A 310 -20.34 -0.24 -8.55
N GLY A 311 -19.76 -0.70 -9.66
CA GLY A 311 -20.34 -1.77 -10.48
C GLY A 311 -20.43 -3.09 -9.74
N SER A 312 -19.42 -3.44 -8.93
CA SER A 312 -19.47 -4.60 -8.03
C SER A 312 -20.62 -4.48 -7.02
N ALA A 313 -20.78 -3.32 -6.41
CA ALA A 313 -21.84 -3.04 -5.45
C ALA A 313 -23.24 -3.25 -6.06
N PHE A 314 -23.49 -2.71 -7.25
CA PHE A 314 -24.76 -2.87 -7.95
C PHE A 314 -25.06 -4.32 -8.38
N SER A 315 -24.02 -5.13 -8.62
CA SER A 315 -24.19 -6.58 -8.89
C SER A 315 -24.31 -7.43 -7.62
N GLY A 316 -24.47 -6.81 -6.44
CA GLY A 316 -24.52 -7.53 -5.17
C GLY A 316 -23.19 -8.17 -4.78
N GLY A 317 -22.09 -7.71 -5.37
CA GLY A 317 -20.74 -8.17 -5.11
C GLY A 317 -20.08 -7.46 -3.91
N PHE A 318 -18.81 -7.75 -3.69
CA PHE A 318 -17.97 -7.10 -2.68
C PHE A 318 -16.79 -6.36 -3.31
N ILE A 319 -15.84 -5.91 -2.51
CA ILE A 319 -14.74 -5.04 -2.90
C ILE A 319 -13.82 -5.72 -3.92
N VAL A 320 -13.36 -4.94 -4.91
CA VAL A 320 -12.36 -5.32 -5.91
C VAL A 320 -11.20 -4.36 -5.91
N VAL A 321 -10.01 -4.91 -6.13
CA VAL A 321 -8.75 -4.16 -6.26
C VAL A 321 -7.85 -4.78 -7.31
N GLY A 322 -6.79 -4.08 -7.72
CA GLY A 322 -5.80 -4.63 -8.65
C GLY A 322 -4.99 -5.74 -7.98
N SER A 323 -4.87 -6.88 -8.65
CA SER A 323 -4.19 -8.06 -8.12
C SER A 323 -2.88 -8.33 -8.85
N LEU A 324 -1.76 -8.31 -8.13
CA LEU A 324 -0.44 -8.63 -8.69
C LEU A 324 -0.37 -10.10 -9.18
N SER A 325 -0.99 -11.04 -8.44
CA SER A 325 -0.97 -12.46 -8.78
C SER A 325 -1.72 -12.74 -10.08
N LYS A 326 -2.96 -12.25 -10.20
CA LYS A 326 -3.78 -12.39 -11.42
C LYS A 326 -3.16 -11.67 -12.62
N THR A 327 -2.58 -10.49 -12.37
CA THR A 327 -1.84 -9.74 -13.39
C THR A 327 -0.62 -10.51 -13.89
N SER A 328 0.14 -11.13 -12.98
CA SER A 328 1.29 -11.98 -13.35
C SER A 328 0.86 -13.20 -14.16
N VAL A 329 -0.29 -13.82 -13.83
CA VAL A 329 -0.87 -14.92 -14.60
C VAL A 329 -1.24 -14.46 -16.01
N SER A 330 -1.90 -13.31 -16.16
CA SER A 330 -2.25 -12.73 -17.46
C SER A 330 -1.02 -12.47 -18.31
N MET A 331 0.00 -11.82 -17.73
CA MET A 331 1.25 -11.52 -18.44
C MET A 331 2.03 -12.80 -18.80
N GLY A 332 2.10 -13.77 -17.86
CA GLY A 332 2.73 -15.07 -18.09
C GLY A 332 2.07 -15.89 -19.21
N ALA A 333 0.77 -15.72 -19.41
CA ALA A 333 0.01 -16.30 -20.52
C ALA A 333 0.12 -15.49 -21.84
N GLY A 334 0.86 -14.38 -21.83
CA GLY A 334 1.11 -13.54 -22.99
C GLY A 334 0.11 -12.41 -23.23
N GLY A 335 -0.73 -12.08 -22.24
CA GLY A 335 -1.69 -10.97 -22.31
C GLY A 335 -1.01 -9.64 -22.65
N LYS A 336 -1.60 -8.91 -23.59
CA LYS A 336 -1.06 -7.67 -24.16
C LYS A 336 -1.87 -6.45 -23.78
N THR A 337 -3.18 -6.62 -23.62
CA THR A 337 -4.10 -5.49 -23.42
C THR A 337 -5.25 -5.88 -22.48
N GLN A 338 -6.10 -4.89 -22.13
CA GLN A 338 -7.33 -5.09 -21.38
C GLN A 338 -8.38 -5.93 -22.12
N MET A 339 -8.15 -6.28 -23.39
CA MET A 339 -8.97 -7.28 -24.09
C MET A 339 -8.94 -8.62 -23.34
N ALA A 340 -7.82 -9.00 -22.72
CA ALA A 340 -7.74 -10.18 -21.86
C ALA A 340 -8.73 -10.13 -20.68
N SER A 341 -8.89 -8.94 -20.06
CA SER A 341 -9.88 -8.74 -18.98
C SER A 341 -11.32 -8.82 -19.50
N LEU A 342 -11.60 -8.28 -20.69
CA LEU A 342 -12.91 -8.38 -21.32
C LEU A 342 -13.27 -9.84 -21.69
N VAL A 343 -12.29 -10.59 -22.21
CA VAL A 343 -12.45 -12.03 -22.46
C VAL A 343 -12.73 -12.78 -21.15
N ASN A 344 -11.98 -12.48 -20.09
CA ASN A 344 -12.20 -13.07 -18.77
C ASN A 344 -13.62 -12.76 -18.27
N ALA A 345 -14.07 -11.50 -18.35
CA ALA A 345 -15.43 -11.11 -17.96
C ALA A 345 -16.49 -11.90 -18.76
N ALA A 346 -16.32 -12.06 -20.07
CA ALA A 346 -17.21 -12.86 -20.91
C ALA A 346 -17.28 -14.32 -20.45
N PHE A 347 -16.15 -14.95 -20.14
CA PHE A 347 -16.11 -16.34 -19.65
C PHE A 347 -16.72 -16.47 -18.24
N VAL A 348 -16.60 -15.48 -17.36
CA VAL A 348 -17.29 -15.48 -16.06
C VAL A 348 -18.80 -15.33 -16.27
N ILE A 349 -19.25 -14.48 -17.19
CA ILE A 349 -20.68 -14.39 -17.56
C ILE A 349 -21.19 -15.73 -18.09
N LEU A 350 -20.45 -16.40 -18.98
CA LEU A 350 -20.81 -17.74 -19.45
C LEU A 350 -20.85 -18.76 -18.30
N THR A 351 -19.95 -18.65 -17.33
CA THR A 351 -19.96 -19.48 -16.12
C THR A 351 -21.24 -19.29 -15.32
N LEU A 352 -21.64 -18.04 -15.08
CA LEU A 352 -22.86 -17.69 -14.35
C LEU A 352 -24.12 -18.18 -15.06
N LEU A 353 -24.15 -18.15 -16.39
CA LEU A 353 -25.33 -18.57 -17.17
C LEU A 353 -25.43 -20.06 -17.37
N PHE A 354 -24.31 -20.76 -17.54
CA PHE A 354 -24.35 -22.16 -18.02
C PHE A 354 -23.57 -23.16 -17.15
N LEU A 355 -22.42 -22.71 -16.53
CA LEU A 355 -21.53 -23.63 -15.83
C LEU A 355 -21.78 -23.69 -14.32
N LEU A 356 -22.62 -22.80 -13.78
CA LEU A 356 -22.89 -22.71 -12.36
C LEU A 356 -23.39 -24.01 -11.72
N PRO A 357 -24.27 -24.82 -12.36
CA PRO A 357 -24.69 -26.08 -11.81
C PRO A 357 -23.55 -27.08 -11.57
N LEU A 358 -22.44 -26.97 -12.29
CA LEU A 358 -21.26 -27.81 -12.09
C LEU A 358 -20.60 -27.59 -10.73
N PHE A 359 -20.73 -26.41 -10.15
CA PHE A 359 -20.15 -26.06 -8.87
C PHE A 359 -21.00 -26.46 -7.66
N THR A 360 -22.21 -27.03 -7.87
CA THR A 360 -23.11 -27.46 -6.79
C THR A 360 -22.41 -28.38 -5.80
N ASN A 361 -21.63 -29.35 -6.29
CA ASN A 361 -20.91 -30.32 -5.47
C ASN A 361 -19.48 -29.91 -5.11
N LEU A 362 -19.15 -28.60 -5.22
CA LEU A 362 -17.86 -28.11 -4.81
C LEU A 362 -17.76 -28.09 -3.27
N PRO A 363 -16.83 -28.85 -2.66
CA PRO A 363 -16.69 -28.87 -1.20
C PRO A 363 -16.03 -27.59 -0.66
N HIS A 364 -16.56 -27.07 0.44
CA HIS A 364 -15.97 -25.92 1.14
C HIS A 364 -14.53 -26.20 1.62
N ALA A 365 -14.19 -27.44 1.89
CA ALA A 365 -12.83 -27.87 2.22
C ALA A 365 -11.83 -27.60 1.09
N ALA A 366 -12.22 -27.83 -0.17
CA ALA A 366 -11.36 -27.51 -1.33
C ALA A 366 -11.19 -25.99 -1.51
N LEU A 367 -12.26 -25.19 -1.30
CA LEU A 367 -12.16 -23.73 -1.29
C LEU A 367 -11.22 -23.23 -0.19
N GLY A 368 -11.32 -23.79 1.03
CA GLY A 368 -10.39 -23.48 2.13
C GLY A 368 -8.95 -23.82 1.79
N ALA A 369 -8.70 -24.97 1.15
CA ALA A 369 -7.37 -25.37 0.69
C ALA A 369 -6.79 -24.41 -0.35
N ILE A 370 -7.62 -23.94 -1.30
CA ILE A 370 -7.21 -22.94 -2.31
C ILE A 370 -6.79 -21.64 -1.63
N VAL A 371 -7.56 -21.16 -0.66
CA VAL A 371 -7.20 -19.95 0.12
C VAL A 371 -5.89 -20.14 0.85
N ILE A 372 -5.75 -21.21 1.62
CA ILE A 372 -4.52 -21.50 2.39
C ILE A 372 -3.30 -21.55 1.47
N HIS A 373 -3.40 -22.25 0.34
CA HIS A 373 -2.32 -22.33 -0.63
C HIS A 373 -1.94 -20.94 -1.20
N ALA A 374 -2.95 -20.11 -1.52
CA ALA A 374 -2.71 -18.76 -2.00
C ALA A 374 -2.03 -17.88 -0.92
N MET A 375 -2.50 -17.97 0.33
CA MET A 375 -1.95 -17.22 1.46
C MET A 375 -0.49 -17.60 1.75
N ILE A 376 -0.15 -18.88 1.77
CA ILE A 376 1.23 -19.34 1.96
C ILE A 376 2.16 -18.74 0.89
N GLY A 377 1.67 -18.54 -0.32
CA GLY A 377 2.41 -17.89 -1.41
C GLY A 377 2.77 -16.42 -1.16
N LEU A 378 2.10 -15.74 -0.24
CA LEU A 378 2.35 -14.34 0.13
C LEU A 378 3.37 -14.19 1.29
N LEU A 379 3.76 -15.29 1.95
CA LEU A 379 4.74 -15.27 3.02
C LEU A 379 6.13 -14.90 2.48
N ASP A 380 6.73 -13.87 3.06
CA ASP A 380 8.05 -13.32 2.68
C ASP A 380 8.93 -13.10 3.90
N PHE A 381 9.37 -14.20 4.50
CA PHE A 381 10.30 -14.14 5.64
C PHE A 381 11.68 -13.59 5.25
N GLY A 382 12.05 -13.68 3.96
CA GLY A 382 13.29 -13.11 3.44
C GLY A 382 13.33 -11.59 3.59
N TYR A 383 12.21 -10.92 3.34
CA TYR A 383 12.08 -9.48 3.53
C TYR A 383 12.29 -9.06 4.99
N LEU A 384 11.64 -9.75 5.95
CA LEU A 384 11.82 -9.46 7.39
C LEU A 384 13.26 -9.68 7.85
N LYS A 385 13.90 -10.75 7.38
CA LYS A 385 15.32 -11.02 7.65
C LYS A 385 16.24 -9.94 7.07
N ASN A 386 15.92 -9.41 5.91
CA ASN A 386 16.69 -8.32 5.32
C ASN A 386 16.50 -7.01 6.10
N LEU A 387 15.28 -6.69 6.54
CA LEU A 387 15.03 -5.53 7.40
C LEU A 387 15.80 -5.58 8.70
N TRP A 388 15.93 -6.77 9.32
CA TRP A 388 16.75 -6.96 10.54
C TRP A 388 18.19 -6.47 10.35
N ARG A 389 18.74 -6.64 9.15
CA ARG A 389 20.12 -6.25 8.83
C ARG A 389 20.23 -4.79 8.38
N GLN A 390 19.19 -4.26 7.74
CA GLN A 390 19.23 -2.93 7.10
C GLN A 390 18.72 -1.82 8.01
N SER A 391 17.59 -2.04 8.73
CA SER A 391 16.94 -1.00 9.53
C SER A 391 16.10 -1.62 10.64
N ARG A 392 16.60 -1.55 11.88
CA ARG A 392 15.87 -2.06 13.05
C ARG A 392 14.57 -1.29 13.33
N SER A 393 14.54 0.01 13.05
CA SER A 393 13.34 0.83 13.23
C SER A 393 12.23 0.44 12.25
N GLU A 394 12.57 0.17 11.00
CA GLU A 394 11.61 -0.29 10.00
C GLU A 394 11.11 -1.71 10.28
N LEU A 395 12.01 -2.59 10.77
CA LEU A 395 11.59 -3.90 11.25
C LEU A 395 10.62 -3.78 12.43
N ALA A 396 10.89 -2.90 13.40
CA ALA A 396 10.00 -2.72 14.54
C ALA A 396 8.58 -2.32 14.09
N ILE A 397 8.47 -1.39 13.14
CA ILE A 397 7.18 -0.98 12.58
C ILE A 397 6.51 -2.14 11.82
N ALA A 398 7.26 -2.88 11.01
CA ALA A 398 6.75 -4.06 10.32
C ALA A 398 6.22 -5.11 11.32
N MET A 399 6.95 -5.35 12.41
CA MET A 399 6.54 -6.28 13.47
C MET A 399 5.32 -5.80 14.26
N VAL A 400 5.20 -4.49 14.50
CA VAL A 400 4.00 -3.93 15.13
C VAL A 400 2.78 -4.10 14.24
N ALA A 401 2.89 -3.84 12.93
CA ALA A 401 1.81 -4.09 11.99
C ALA A 401 1.47 -5.59 11.92
N TYR A 402 2.47 -6.46 11.85
CA TYR A 402 2.31 -7.92 11.83
C TYR A 402 1.57 -8.45 13.07
N LEU A 403 2.09 -8.15 14.25
CA LEU A 403 1.51 -8.62 15.54
C LEU A 403 0.19 -7.90 15.83
N GLY A 404 0.08 -6.62 15.49
CA GLY A 404 -1.15 -5.85 15.63
C GLY A 404 -2.32 -6.51 14.91
N VAL A 405 -2.11 -6.95 13.66
CA VAL A 405 -3.13 -7.69 12.90
C VAL A 405 -3.55 -8.99 13.58
N MET A 406 -2.59 -9.73 14.14
CA MET A 406 -2.87 -11.01 14.79
C MET A 406 -3.56 -10.87 16.16
N VAL A 407 -3.25 -9.82 16.92
CA VAL A 407 -3.69 -9.66 18.32
C VAL A 407 -4.95 -8.80 18.45
N ILE A 408 -4.95 -7.64 17.79
CA ILE A 408 -6.05 -6.66 17.92
C ILE A 408 -7.00 -6.65 16.71
N GLY A 409 -6.65 -7.41 15.67
CA GLY A 409 -7.45 -7.54 14.46
C GLY A 409 -6.90 -6.75 13.27
N VAL A 410 -7.46 -7.05 12.10
CA VAL A 410 -6.92 -6.60 10.80
C VAL A 410 -6.97 -5.09 10.65
N LEU A 411 -8.13 -4.47 10.92
CA LEU A 411 -8.31 -3.03 10.76
C LEU A 411 -7.50 -2.20 11.76
N PRO A 412 -7.57 -2.46 13.09
CA PRO A 412 -6.78 -1.73 14.07
C PRO A 412 -5.27 -1.96 13.89
N GLY A 413 -4.86 -3.19 13.56
CA GLY A 413 -3.45 -3.53 13.35
C GLY A 413 -2.82 -2.77 12.20
N MET A 414 -3.55 -2.63 11.08
CA MET A 414 -3.13 -1.81 9.94
C MET A 414 -3.04 -0.33 10.33
N GLY A 415 -4.08 0.20 10.99
CA GLY A 415 -4.11 1.60 11.44
C GLY A 415 -2.94 1.94 12.36
N LEU A 416 -2.61 1.05 13.29
CA LEU A 416 -1.45 1.20 14.18
C LEU A 416 -0.13 1.24 13.41
N GLY A 417 0.05 0.34 12.43
CA GLY A 417 1.24 0.32 11.59
C GLY A 417 1.43 1.63 10.79
N VAL A 418 0.36 2.14 10.19
CA VAL A 418 0.36 3.41 9.45
C VAL A 418 0.65 4.58 10.39
N ALA A 419 -0.01 4.65 11.54
CA ALA A 419 0.20 5.72 12.52
C ALA A 419 1.65 5.77 13.02
N LEU A 420 2.23 4.63 13.38
CA LEU A 420 3.64 4.55 13.79
C LEU A 420 4.62 4.92 12.67
N SER A 421 4.28 4.57 11.44
CA SER A 421 5.09 4.95 10.28
C SER A 421 5.10 6.47 10.08
N LEU A 422 3.93 7.12 10.18
CA LEU A 422 3.83 8.58 10.11
C LEU A 422 4.57 9.25 11.28
N LEU A 423 4.46 8.71 12.49
CA LEU A 423 5.21 9.20 13.64
C LEU A 423 6.74 9.08 13.41
N LEU A 424 7.21 7.97 12.83
CA LEU A 424 8.64 7.83 12.50
C LEU A 424 9.06 8.83 11.42
N LEU A 425 8.22 9.09 10.42
CA LEU A 425 8.48 10.08 9.40
C LEU A 425 8.62 11.49 10.02
N ILE A 426 7.68 11.86 10.89
CA ILE A 426 7.71 13.12 11.64
C ILE A 426 8.98 13.18 12.49
N TYR A 427 9.27 12.14 13.27
CA TYR A 427 10.48 12.09 14.10
C TYR A 427 11.76 12.27 13.28
N ARG A 428 11.90 11.61 12.12
CA ARG A 428 13.05 11.80 11.23
C ARG A 428 13.13 13.22 10.65
N ALA A 429 11.99 13.85 10.42
CA ALA A 429 11.94 15.23 9.93
C ALA A 429 12.28 16.27 11.01
N THR A 430 11.96 15.98 12.28
CA THR A 430 12.26 16.87 13.43
C THR A 430 13.71 16.76 13.91
N SER A 431 14.41 15.66 13.65
CA SER A 431 15.75 15.38 14.18
C SER A 431 16.73 14.99 13.06
N PRO A 432 16.96 15.89 12.08
CA PRO A 432 17.87 15.64 10.98
C PRO A 432 19.33 15.64 11.43
N ALA A 433 20.21 15.06 10.61
CA ALA A 433 21.64 15.06 10.87
C ALA A 433 22.24 16.46 10.77
N SER A 434 23.26 16.73 11.58
CA SER A 434 24.07 17.93 11.53
C SER A 434 25.56 17.58 11.60
N ALA A 435 26.41 18.36 10.96
CA ALA A 435 27.85 18.11 10.92
C ALA A 435 28.66 19.38 11.05
N VAL A 436 29.81 19.29 11.73
CA VAL A 436 30.89 20.25 11.62
C VAL A 436 31.74 19.83 10.44
N LEU A 437 32.04 20.80 9.56
CA LEU A 437 32.77 20.53 8.33
C LEU A 437 34.22 20.98 8.44
N GLY A 438 35.13 20.17 7.89
CA GLY A 438 36.53 20.50 7.66
C GLY A 438 36.86 20.46 6.17
N ARG A 439 37.86 21.19 5.74
CA ARG A 439 38.34 21.24 4.36
C ARG A 439 39.19 20.01 4.04
N VAL A 440 39.00 19.44 2.86
CA VAL A 440 39.89 18.39 2.34
C VAL A 440 41.22 19.02 1.93
N PRO A 441 42.37 18.52 2.42
CA PRO A 441 43.68 19.08 2.09
C PRO A 441 43.90 19.16 0.56
N GLY A 442 44.25 20.34 0.09
CA GLY A 442 44.50 20.60 -1.34
C GLY A 442 43.26 20.73 -2.22
N GLU A 443 42.04 20.61 -1.67
CA GLU A 443 40.78 20.74 -2.43
C GLU A 443 39.94 21.92 -1.93
N SER A 444 38.92 22.31 -2.70
CA SER A 444 37.86 23.25 -2.28
C SER A 444 36.69 22.58 -1.58
N ALA A 445 36.76 21.26 -1.40
CA ALA A 445 35.69 20.45 -0.82
C ALA A 445 35.71 20.45 0.71
N PHE A 446 34.50 20.49 1.32
CA PHE A 446 34.29 20.36 2.75
C PHE A 446 33.58 19.07 3.07
N ARG A 447 33.96 18.37 4.15
CA ARG A 447 33.44 17.10 4.58
C ARG A 447 33.22 17.05 6.09
N ASP A 448 32.43 16.11 6.55
CA ASP A 448 32.12 15.86 7.96
C ASP A 448 33.41 15.43 8.73
N LEU A 449 33.79 16.22 9.72
CA LEU A 449 34.93 15.99 10.61
C LEU A 449 34.77 14.70 11.43
N SER A 450 33.55 14.34 11.82
CA SER A 450 33.31 13.13 12.63
C SER A 450 33.64 11.84 11.90
N ARG A 451 33.54 11.86 10.58
CA ARG A 451 33.84 10.71 9.71
C ARG A 451 35.25 10.72 9.13
N ARG A 452 35.93 11.88 9.13
CA ARG A 452 37.26 12.08 8.55
C ARG A 452 38.08 13.04 9.43
N PRO A 453 38.76 12.54 10.45
CA PRO A 453 39.47 13.39 11.41
C PRO A 453 40.68 14.18 10.83
N ASN A 454 41.19 13.79 9.64
CA ASN A 454 42.35 14.41 9.00
C ASN A 454 41.99 15.65 8.12
N LEU A 455 40.80 16.19 8.26
CA LEU A 455 40.40 17.41 7.55
C LEU A 455 40.97 18.66 8.22
N GLU A 456 41.26 19.68 7.41
CA GLU A 456 41.75 20.95 7.90
C GLU A 456 40.62 21.82 8.50
N THR A 457 40.80 22.30 9.72
CA THR A 457 39.95 23.29 10.36
C THR A 457 40.60 24.65 10.35
N THR A 458 39.79 25.72 10.39
CA THR A 458 40.32 27.10 10.50
C THR A 458 40.12 27.58 11.94
N PRO A 459 41.19 27.88 12.71
CA PRO A 459 41.06 28.33 14.09
C PRO A 459 40.22 29.61 14.20
N GLY A 460 39.24 29.61 15.12
CA GLY A 460 38.28 30.69 15.32
C GLY A 460 37.03 30.64 14.41
N LEU A 461 36.95 29.69 13.47
CA LEU A 461 35.82 29.51 12.56
C LEU A 461 35.15 28.12 12.75
N LEU A 462 33.85 28.11 12.97
CA LEU A 462 33.04 26.89 12.95
C LEU A 462 32.23 26.84 11.65
N VAL A 463 32.46 25.82 10.83
CA VAL A 463 31.62 25.55 9.63
C VAL A 463 30.60 24.49 9.99
N PHE A 464 29.33 24.85 9.97
CA PHE A 464 28.22 23.99 10.40
C PHE A 464 27.28 23.72 9.24
N ARG A 465 26.88 22.47 9.07
CA ARG A 465 25.88 22.03 8.10
C ARG A 465 24.73 21.34 8.81
N PHE A 466 23.52 21.67 8.38
CA PHE A 466 22.27 21.03 8.82
C PHE A 466 21.61 20.35 7.64
N ASP A 467 21.49 19.03 7.68
CA ASP A 467 21.11 18.21 6.52
C ASP A 467 19.59 18.12 6.33
N SER A 468 18.86 19.25 6.41
CA SER A 468 17.42 19.35 6.20
C SER A 468 16.97 20.78 5.93
N SER A 469 15.70 20.95 5.54
CA SER A 469 15.00 22.25 5.55
C SER A 469 14.83 22.77 6.98
N LEU A 470 14.75 24.10 7.12
CA LEU A 470 14.43 24.78 8.38
C LEU A 470 12.95 25.16 8.40
N PHE A 471 12.20 24.52 9.29
CA PHE A 471 10.77 24.76 9.47
C PHE A 471 10.38 24.50 10.93
N PHE A 472 9.16 24.80 11.32
CA PHE A 472 8.70 24.75 12.71
C PHE A 472 9.08 23.47 13.46
N ALA A 473 9.11 22.32 12.78
CA ALA A 473 9.40 21.03 13.41
C ALA A 473 10.91 20.74 13.59
N SER A 474 11.79 21.35 12.81
CA SER A 474 13.25 21.16 12.87
C SER A 474 14.00 22.33 13.51
N ALA A 475 13.34 23.48 13.72
CA ALA A 475 13.96 24.71 14.22
C ALA A 475 14.63 24.54 15.60
N ASN A 476 13.94 23.92 16.56
CA ASN A 476 14.50 23.67 17.89
C ASN A 476 15.73 22.77 17.84
N HIS A 477 15.65 21.69 17.04
CA HIS A 477 16.78 20.76 16.91
C HIS A 477 18.00 21.43 16.25
N PHE A 478 17.78 22.33 15.28
CA PHE A 478 18.85 23.14 14.71
C PHE A 478 19.55 23.98 15.79
N SER A 479 18.79 24.73 16.61
CA SER A 479 19.33 25.54 17.68
C SER A 479 20.09 24.72 18.72
N GLU A 480 19.52 23.59 19.17
CA GLU A 480 20.17 22.69 20.13
C GLU A 480 21.45 22.07 19.57
N ALA A 481 21.40 21.56 18.34
CA ALA A 481 22.56 20.97 17.67
C ALA A 481 23.68 22.00 17.49
N LEU A 482 23.34 23.22 17.12
CA LEU A 482 24.29 24.32 16.98
C LEU A 482 24.94 24.70 18.33
N GLN A 483 24.12 24.86 19.37
CA GLN A 483 24.63 25.19 20.72
C GLN A 483 25.53 24.10 21.28
N ALA A 484 25.16 22.82 21.06
CA ALA A 484 26.01 21.69 21.47
C ALA A 484 27.38 21.72 20.78
N ARG A 485 27.46 22.10 19.49
CA ARG A 485 28.73 22.21 18.77
C ARG A 485 29.56 23.40 19.21
N LEU A 486 28.93 24.55 19.48
CA LEU A 486 29.59 25.72 20.03
C LEU A 486 30.15 25.44 21.43
N SER A 487 29.36 24.80 22.30
CA SER A 487 29.82 24.42 23.66
C SER A 487 30.96 23.42 23.62
N ALA A 488 30.91 22.43 22.71
CA ALA A 488 32.02 21.48 22.53
C ALA A 488 33.31 22.17 22.01
N ALA A 489 33.18 23.15 21.12
CA ALA A 489 34.29 23.94 20.64
C ALA A 489 34.88 24.81 21.77
N ALA A 490 34.05 25.42 22.61
CA ALA A 490 34.49 26.24 23.76
C ALA A 490 35.19 25.41 24.86
N ALA A 491 34.84 24.11 25.00
CA ALA A 491 35.48 23.21 25.96
C ALA A 491 36.81 22.61 25.46
N SER A 492 37.19 22.88 24.21
CA SER A 492 38.44 22.40 23.62
C SER A 492 39.57 23.44 23.85
N ASP A 493 40.84 23.00 23.90
CA ASP A 493 42.01 23.87 23.99
C ASP A 493 42.29 24.66 22.69
N GLN A 494 41.30 24.82 21.82
CA GLN A 494 41.40 25.54 20.55
C GLN A 494 41.06 27.02 20.73
N GLU A 495 41.44 27.83 19.73
CA GLU A 495 41.08 29.25 19.68
C GLU A 495 39.57 29.45 19.76
N PRO A 496 39.08 30.40 20.60
CA PRO A 496 37.64 30.69 20.70
C PRO A 496 36.99 30.97 19.34
N ILE A 497 35.81 30.46 19.13
CA ILE A 497 35.05 30.68 17.88
C ILE A 497 34.65 32.14 17.80
N ARG A 498 35.00 32.79 16.71
CA ARG A 498 34.65 34.20 16.38
C ARG A 498 33.61 34.28 15.27
N GLN A 499 33.53 33.26 14.42
CA GLN A 499 32.55 33.22 13.34
C GLN A 499 31.96 31.81 13.20
N LEU A 500 30.64 31.77 13.00
CA LEU A 500 29.87 30.61 12.58
C LEU A 500 29.51 30.78 11.09
N LEU A 501 29.93 29.85 10.26
CA LEU A 501 29.54 29.78 8.85
C LEU A 501 28.59 28.59 8.64
N ILE A 502 27.33 28.89 8.32
CA ILE A 502 26.32 27.86 8.02
C ILE A 502 26.39 27.53 6.53
N ASP A 503 26.65 26.27 6.24
CA ASP A 503 26.49 25.72 4.91
C ASP A 503 25.01 25.40 4.66
N ALA A 504 24.33 26.25 3.89
CA ALA A 504 22.89 26.23 3.68
C ALA A 504 22.46 25.46 2.41
N GLU A 505 23.35 24.71 1.75
CA GLU A 505 23.03 23.99 0.51
C GLU A 505 21.83 23.03 0.67
N THR A 506 21.71 22.40 1.84
CA THR A 506 20.67 21.44 2.18
C THR A 506 19.39 22.09 2.70
N ILE A 507 19.41 23.38 3.01
CA ILE A 507 18.25 24.15 3.46
C ILE A 507 17.43 24.55 2.23
N ASN A 508 16.36 23.78 1.94
CA ASN A 508 15.52 23.99 0.77
C ASN A 508 14.26 24.82 1.05
N LEU A 509 13.91 24.96 2.32
CA LEU A 509 12.72 25.66 2.81
C LEU A 509 13.07 26.39 4.11
N LEU A 510 12.54 27.60 4.25
CA LEU A 510 12.52 28.38 5.48
C LEU A 510 11.10 28.85 5.74
N ASP A 511 10.49 28.47 6.87
CA ASP A 511 9.21 29.01 7.30
C ASP A 511 9.36 30.17 8.30
N THR A 512 8.26 30.77 8.73
CA THR A 512 8.28 31.93 9.63
C THR A 512 8.84 31.57 11.01
N THR A 513 8.49 30.42 11.56
CA THR A 513 8.99 29.96 12.87
C THR A 513 10.51 29.75 12.86
N ALA A 514 11.02 29.13 11.79
CA ALA A 514 12.46 28.94 11.65
C ALA A 514 13.20 30.27 11.37
N ALA A 515 12.55 31.23 10.71
CA ALA A 515 13.12 32.58 10.54
C ALA A 515 13.23 33.32 11.89
N GLU A 516 12.21 33.26 12.73
CA GLU A 516 12.25 33.82 14.10
C GLU A 516 13.35 33.15 14.93
N MET A 517 13.48 31.85 14.89
CA MET A 517 14.57 31.11 15.55
C MET A 517 15.96 31.56 15.06
N LEU A 518 16.14 31.82 13.75
CA LEU A 518 17.41 32.33 13.23
C LEU A 518 17.74 33.73 13.75
N LEU A 519 16.75 34.61 13.95
CA LEU A 519 16.95 35.93 14.59
C LEU A 519 17.36 35.76 16.05
N ASP A 520 16.73 34.85 16.80
CA ASP A 520 17.11 34.56 18.19
C ASP A 520 18.53 33.99 18.28
N VAL A 521 18.92 33.12 17.36
CA VAL A 521 20.26 32.57 17.24
C VAL A 521 21.27 33.68 16.94
N GLN A 522 20.95 34.57 16.00
CA GLN A 522 21.80 35.73 15.66
C GLN A 522 22.03 36.63 16.88
N ASP A 523 20.96 36.95 17.63
CA ASP A 523 21.07 37.77 18.85
C ASP A 523 21.90 37.08 19.94
N SER A 524 21.74 35.80 20.11
CA SER A 524 22.51 34.99 21.05
C SER A 524 24.00 34.96 20.70
N LEU A 525 24.32 34.77 19.41
CA LEU A 525 25.70 34.76 18.90
C LEU A 525 26.36 36.12 19.02
N ASN A 526 25.63 37.22 18.72
CA ASN A 526 26.11 38.58 18.87
C ASN A 526 26.51 38.88 20.32
N LYS A 527 25.72 38.45 21.31
CA LYS A 527 26.05 38.59 22.75
C LYS A 527 27.32 37.82 23.13
N GLN A 528 27.68 36.78 22.41
CA GLN A 528 28.89 35.99 22.61
C GLN A 528 30.07 36.49 21.77
N GLY A 529 29.89 37.56 20.96
CA GLY A 529 30.91 38.08 20.06
C GLY A 529 31.16 37.18 18.83
N ILE A 530 30.22 36.31 18.50
CA ILE A 530 30.31 35.37 17.36
C ILE A 530 29.51 35.93 16.19
N THR A 531 30.18 36.10 15.05
CA THR A 531 29.54 36.55 13.80
C THR A 531 28.88 35.39 13.10
N LEU A 532 27.59 35.54 12.69
CA LEU A 532 26.88 34.56 11.86
C LEU A 532 27.04 34.89 10.37
N ALA A 533 27.33 33.88 9.57
CA ALA A 533 27.42 33.98 8.11
C ALA A 533 26.84 32.74 7.45
N PHE A 534 26.44 32.89 6.21
CA PHE A 534 25.86 31.79 5.42
C PHE A 534 26.62 31.56 4.12
N ALA A 535 26.71 30.30 3.69
CA ALA A 535 27.21 29.91 2.38
C ALA A 535 26.20 29.08 1.64
N ARG A 536 26.14 29.21 0.32
CA ARG A 536 25.31 28.39 -0.60
C ARG A 536 23.81 28.49 -0.32
N VAL A 537 23.30 29.63 0.10
CA VAL A 537 21.86 29.86 0.31
C VAL A 537 21.15 29.83 -1.04
N ARG A 538 20.11 29.01 -1.17
CA ARG A 538 19.28 28.91 -2.38
C ARG A 538 18.38 30.15 -2.52
N ASP A 539 18.09 30.57 -3.75
CA ASP A 539 17.30 31.78 -4.03
C ASP A 539 15.93 31.81 -3.31
N PRO A 540 15.11 30.74 -3.29
CA PRO A 540 13.83 30.79 -2.57
C PRO A 540 13.97 30.97 -1.06
N VAL A 541 15.07 30.47 -0.47
CA VAL A 541 15.38 30.66 0.96
C VAL A 541 15.89 32.06 1.21
N LYS A 542 16.72 32.60 0.31
CA LYS A 542 17.26 33.95 0.36
C LYS A 542 16.13 34.98 0.28
N ASP A 543 15.16 34.79 -0.64
CA ASP A 543 13.98 35.63 -0.74
C ASP A 543 13.16 35.61 0.55
N LYS A 544 13.01 34.45 1.17
CA LYS A 544 12.30 34.32 2.44
C LYS A 544 13.06 34.98 3.60
N MET A 545 14.39 34.85 3.66
CA MET A 545 15.22 35.52 4.64
C MET A 545 15.11 37.06 4.52
N ALA A 546 15.05 37.58 3.29
CA ALA A 546 14.85 39.01 3.05
C ALA A 546 13.46 39.45 3.53
N LEU A 547 12.40 38.71 3.19
CA LEU A 547 11.04 39.03 3.61
C LEU A 547 10.83 38.98 5.13
N THR A 548 11.59 38.16 5.84
CA THR A 548 11.45 37.95 7.29
C THR A 548 12.44 38.78 8.11
N GLY A 549 13.25 39.63 7.48
CA GLY A 549 14.24 40.48 8.15
C GLY A 549 15.53 39.76 8.60
N VAL A 550 15.63 38.44 8.36
CA VAL A 550 16.83 37.66 8.71
C VAL A 550 18.05 38.15 7.93
N MET A 551 17.87 38.53 6.66
CA MET A 551 18.95 39.02 5.83
C MET A 551 19.51 40.36 6.36
N ASP A 552 18.65 41.28 6.79
CA ASP A 552 19.05 42.59 7.33
C ASP A 552 19.73 42.43 8.70
N ALA A 553 19.24 41.54 9.55
CA ALA A 553 19.81 41.26 10.86
C ALA A 553 21.23 40.65 10.78
N ILE A 554 21.50 39.84 9.77
CA ILE A 554 22.81 39.18 9.58
C ILE A 554 23.77 40.11 8.83
N GLY A 555 23.29 40.86 7.85
CA GLY A 555 24.05 41.71 6.94
C GLY A 555 24.29 41.05 5.58
N ALA A 556 24.01 41.78 4.50
CA ALA A 556 24.08 41.25 3.13
C ALA A 556 25.49 40.82 2.69
N ASP A 557 26.54 41.38 3.33
CA ASP A 557 27.95 41.06 3.11
C ASP A 557 28.39 39.71 3.70
N ARG A 558 27.54 39.06 4.47
CA ARG A 558 27.80 37.75 5.14
C ARG A 558 27.19 36.54 4.43
N TYR A 559 26.79 36.72 3.19
CA TYR A 559 26.28 35.65 2.34
C TYR A 559 27.26 35.31 1.22
N TYR A 560 27.75 34.08 1.21
CA TYR A 560 28.78 33.62 0.29
C TYR A 560 28.26 32.58 -0.69
N ASP A 561 28.70 32.62 -1.94
CA ASP A 561 28.30 31.66 -2.97
C ASP A 561 28.88 30.25 -2.70
N THR A 562 29.99 30.16 -1.98
CA THR A 562 30.65 28.90 -1.63
C THR A 562 31.17 28.91 -0.20
N VAL A 563 31.30 27.73 0.41
CA VAL A 563 31.87 27.59 1.75
C VAL A 563 33.31 28.11 1.79
N ILE A 564 34.09 27.84 0.72
CA ILE A 564 35.49 28.30 0.65
C ILE A 564 35.57 29.83 0.61
N ALA A 565 34.66 30.51 -0.09
CA ALA A 565 34.64 31.97 -0.14
C ALA A 565 34.38 32.58 1.27
N GLY A 566 33.48 31.97 2.05
CA GLY A 566 33.24 32.36 3.44
C GLY A 566 34.43 32.13 4.36
N VAL A 567 35.14 31.01 4.18
CA VAL A 567 36.37 30.70 4.94
C VAL A 567 37.50 31.68 4.59
N ASP A 568 37.68 31.99 3.31
CA ASP A 568 38.72 32.91 2.85
C ASP A 568 38.43 34.36 3.29
N ALA A 569 37.16 34.79 3.29
CA ALA A 569 36.75 36.08 3.83
C ALA A 569 37.10 36.19 5.32
N PHE A 570 36.79 35.15 6.12
CA PHE A 570 37.16 35.09 7.53
C PHE A 570 38.68 35.20 7.74
N LYS A 571 39.49 34.48 6.96
CA LYS A 571 40.96 34.52 7.05
C LYS A 571 41.51 35.93 6.76
N LYS A 572 40.97 36.64 5.77
CA LYS A 572 41.36 38.04 5.46
C LYS A 572 41.06 38.99 6.63
N THR A 573 39.81 38.94 7.15
CA THR A 573 39.41 39.78 8.30
C THR A 573 40.29 39.51 9.52
N LYS A 574 40.64 38.24 9.78
CA LYS A 574 41.53 37.87 10.89
C LYS A 574 42.95 38.46 10.71
N GLN A 575 43.49 38.47 9.50
CA GLN A 575 44.83 39.07 9.22
C GLN A 575 44.84 40.60 9.38
N GLU A 576 43.74 41.27 9.03
CA GLU A 576 43.60 42.72 9.19
C GLU A 576 43.47 43.13 10.66
N THR A 577 42.84 42.33 11.50
CA THR A 577 42.66 42.58 12.95
C THR A 577 43.94 42.27 13.76
N THR A 578 44.90 41.54 13.20
CA THR A 578 46.13 41.13 13.87
C THR A 578 47.32 42.06 13.50
N LYS A 579 47.13 42.95 12.52
CA LYS A 579 48.00 44.05 12.19
C LYS A 579 47.60 45.32 12.92
#